data_814df2fde309d4ef4afe155b757b2f47
#
_entry.id   814df2fde309d4ef4afe155b757b2f47
#
_cell.length_a   1.000
_cell.length_b   1.000
_cell.length_c   1.000
_cell.angle_alpha   90.00
_cell.angle_beta   90.00
_cell.angle_gamma   90.00
#
_symmetry.space_group_name_H-M   'P 1'
#
loop_
_entity.id
_entity.type
_entity.pdbx_description
1 polymer ?
#
loop_
_entity_poly.entity_id
_entity_poly.type
_entity_poly.pdbx_seq_one_letter_code
_entity_poly.pdbx_strand_id
1 'polypeptide(L)'
;MPLFSFEGKTPNVHPTAFIAPTAVLIGDVTVEARASIWYNAVLRGDLNPIVVREGANVQDCSVVHVTARAGVEIGRGATVGHNCTIHAARLGDEALVGNGSTVLDGARIGTRAMVAGGALVTPETEVPEGMLAMGTPAKVKGPLAGTPAEFWVKANPEGYQKLAQRHLASVAEVARGV
;
A
#
# COMPACT_ATOMS: atom_id res chain seq x y z
N MET A 1 1.60 9.33 -16.68
CA MET A 1 1.78 9.08 -15.21
C MET A 1 1.79 10.43 -14.53
N PRO A 2 0.73 10.80 -13.79
CA PRO A 2 0.64 12.12 -13.15
C PRO A 2 1.42 12.16 -11.83
N LEU A 3 2.61 12.77 -11.85
CA LEU A 3 3.40 13.14 -10.68
C LEU A 3 3.30 14.65 -10.48
N PHE A 4 2.91 15.08 -9.30
CA PHE A 4 2.73 16.50 -8.99
C PHE A 4 3.66 16.93 -7.85
N SER A 5 4.36 18.04 -8.04
CA SER A 5 5.04 18.73 -6.94
C SER A 5 4.04 19.49 -6.09
N PHE A 6 4.30 19.57 -4.79
CA PHE A 6 3.56 20.39 -3.86
C PHE A 6 4.54 21.09 -2.91
N GLU A 7 4.49 22.42 -2.83
CA GLU A 7 5.38 23.26 -2.01
C GLU A 7 6.86 22.89 -2.13
N GLY A 8 7.32 22.67 -3.36
CA GLY A 8 8.72 22.35 -3.67
C GLY A 8 9.10 20.87 -3.44
N LYS A 9 8.24 20.04 -2.87
CA LYS A 9 8.44 18.60 -2.73
C LYS A 9 7.90 17.88 -3.95
N THR A 10 8.67 16.94 -4.48
CA THR A 10 8.35 16.20 -5.71
C THR A 10 8.48 14.70 -5.44
N PRO A 11 7.55 13.88 -5.96
CA PRO A 11 7.68 12.44 -5.83
C PRO A 11 9.01 11.90 -6.35
N ASN A 12 9.67 11.08 -5.52
CA ASN A 12 10.91 10.38 -5.84
C ASN A 12 10.59 8.91 -6.11
N VAL A 13 10.71 8.50 -7.37
CA VAL A 13 10.36 7.14 -7.82
C VAL A 13 11.61 6.43 -8.32
N HIS A 14 11.92 5.28 -7.73
CA HIS A 14 13.04 4.46 -8.19
C HIS A 14 12.80 3.96 -9.63
N PRO A 15 13.83 3.91 -10.50
CA PRO A 15 13.68 3.53 -11.91
C PRO A 15 13.09 2.12 -12.15
N THR A 16 13.23 1.21 -11.18
CA THR A 16 12.68 -0.16 -11.26
C THR A 16 11.29 -0.30 -10.64
N ALA A 17 10.73 0.80 -10.08
CA ALA A 17 9.37 0.78 -9.56
C ALA A 17 8.36 0.90 -10.71
N PHE A 18 7.21 0.24 -10.55
CA PHE A 18 6.08 0.38 -11.47
C PHE A 18 5.08 1.41 -10.93
N ILE A 19 4.79 2.42 -11.74
CA ILE A 19 3.69 3.34 -11.47
C ILE A 19 2.70 3.23 -12.64
N ALA A 20 1.49 2.79 -12.37
CA ALA A 20 0.46 2.68 -13.39
C ALA A 20 0.14 4.04 -14.03
N PRO A 21 -0.21 4.10 -15.32
CA PRO A 21 -0.46 5.36 -16.03
C PRO A 21 -1.49 6.28 -15.37
N THR A 22 -2.46 5.72 -14.64
CA THR A 22 -3.53 6.46 -13.98
C THR A 22 -3.33 6.63 -12.47
N ALA A 23 -2.24 6.12 -11.90
CA ALA A 23 -1.89 6.40 -10.51
C ALA A 23 -1.42 7.85 -10.34
N VAL A 24 -1.75 8.47 -9.20
CA VAL A 24 -1.46 9.87 -8.90
C VAL A 24 -0.59 9.98 -7.66
N LEU A 25 0.59 10.58 -7.79
CA LEU A 25 1.51 10.83 -6.67
C LEU A 25 1.71 12.34 -6.52
N ILE A 26 1.54 12.85 -5.29
CA ILE A 26 1.57 14.29 -5.01
C ILE A 26 2.50 14.57 -3.82
N GLY A 27 3.43 15.50 -3.97
CA GLY A 27 4.28 16.02 -2.90
C GLY A 27 5.38 15.06 -2.44
N ASP A 28 5.56 14.92 -1.14
CA ASP A 28 6.63 14.15 -0.49
C ASP A 28 6.30 12.64 -0.50
N VAL A 29 6.45 12.01 -1.66
CA VAL A 29 6.22 10.57 -1.86
C VAL A 29 7.49 9.92 -2.35
N THR A 30 7.98 8.91 -1.63
CA THR A 30 9.11 8.07 -2.06
C THR A 30 8.62 6.67 -2.38
N VAL A 31 8.95 6.18 -3.58
CA VAL A 31 8.66 4.81 -4.03
C VAL A 31 9.99 4.13 -4.32
N GLU A 32 10.34 3.13 -3.49
CA GLU A 32 11.62 2.43 -3.58
C GLU A 32 11.65 1.37 -4.70
N ALA A 33 12.80 0.70 -4.83
CA ALA A 33 13.05 -0.29 -5.87
C ALA A 33 11.99 -1.40 -5.91
N ARG A 34 11.57 -1.80 -7.10
CA ARG A 34 10.63 -2.90 -7.34
C ARG A 34 9.27 -2.76 -6.66
N ALA A 35 9.00 -1.63 -6.01
CA ALA A 35 7.66 -1.32 -5.51
C ALA A 35 6.70 -1.03 -6.67
N SER A 36 5.39 -1.13 -6.42
CA SER A 36 4.39 -0.92 -7.47
C SER A 36 3.15 -0.18 -6.97
N ILE A 37 2.75 0.84 -7.74
CA ILE A 37 1.55 1.64 -7.50
C ILE A 37 0.60 1.42 -8.68
N TRP A 38 -0.56 0.89 -8.38
CA TRP A 38 -1.48 0.37 -9.39
C TRP A 38 -2.52 1.42 -9.83
N TYR A 39 -3.39 1.01 -10.75
CA TYR A 39 -4.28 1.95 -11.45
C TYR A 39 -5.22 2.69 -10.50
N ASN A 40 -5.33 4.00 -10.71
CA ASN A 40 -6.16 4.91 -9.93
C ASN A 40 -5.82 4.99 -8.42
N ALA A 41 -4.69 4.45 -8.00
CA ALA A 41 -4.21 4.68 -6.64
C ALA A 41 -3.74 6.13 -6.49
N VAL A 42 -4.02 6.75 -5.33
CA VAL A 42 -3.65 8.14 -5.03
C VAL A 42 -2.79 8.16 -3.77
N LEU A 43 -1.56 8.64 -3.90
CA LEU A 43 -0.63 8.85 -2.79
C LEU A 43 -0.40 10.36 -2.64
N ARG A 44 -0.91 10.97 -1.56
CA ARG A 44 -0.81 12.40 -1.34
C ARG A 44 -0.03 12.73 -0.06
N GLY A 45 1.26 13.04 -0.24
CA GLY A 45 2.20 13.46 0.81
C GLY A 45 2.35 14.98 0.87
N ASP A 46 1.28 15.68 1.13
CA ASP A 46 1.24 17.16 1.18
C ASP A 46 1.62 17.72 2.55
N LEU A 47 1.36 16.99 3.64
CA LEU A 47 1.65 17.43 5.01
C LEU A 47 2.86 16.73 5.62
N ASN A 48 3.07 15.45 5.31
CA ASN A 48 4.16 14.60 5.79
C ASN A 48 4.57 13.58 4.71
N PRO A 49 5.73 12.92 4.85
CA PRO A 49 6.19 11.94 3.88
C PRO A 49 5.29 10.70 3.79
N ILE A 50 5.18 10.17 2.57
CA ILE A 50 4.75 8.81 2.29
C ILE A 50 5.97 8.02 1.76
N VAL A 51 6.27 6.89 2.38
CA VAL A 51 7.36 6.01 1.94
C VAL A 51 6.79 4.63 1.62
N VAL A 52 6.92 4.23 0.36
CA VAL A 52 6.62 2.88 -0.11
C VAL A 52 7.94 2.14 -0.28
N ARG A 53 8.24 1.21 0.62
CA ARG A 53 9.51 0.49 0.68
C ARG A 53 9.64 -0.52 -0.45
N GLU A 54 10.85 -1.01 -0.61
CA GLU A 54 11.25 -1.95 -1.65
C GLU A 54 10.26 -3.13 -1.79
N GLY A 55 9.82 -3.38 -3.02
CA GLY A 55 8.94 -4.49 -3.36
C GLY A 55 7.51 -4.43 -2.82
N ALA A 56 7.15 -3.38 -2.10
CA ALA A 56 5.79 -3.18 -1.62
C ALA A 56 4.83 -2.83 -2.77
N ASN A 57 3.52 -3.05 -2.55
CA ASN A 57 2.53 -2.71 -3.56
C ASN A 57 1.32 -2.00 -2.96
N VAL A 58 0.83 -0.98 -3.69
CA VAL A 58 -0.42 -0.27 -3.42
C VAL A 58 -1.33 -0.50 -4.61
N GLN A 59 -2.38 -1.29 -4.39
CA GLN A 59 -3.23 -1.78 -5.45
C GLN A 59 -4.30 -0.77 -5.87
N ASP A 60 -5.03 -1.14 -6.91
CA ASP A 60 -5.94 -0.26 -7.65
C ASP A 60 -6.95 0.45 -6.75
N CYS A 61 -7.22 1.72 -7.05
CA CYS A 61 -8.19 2.58 -6.38
C CYS A 61 -7.91 2.83 -4.89
N SER A 62 -6.71 2.49 -4.37
CA SER A 62 -6.36 2.74 -2.98
C SER A 62 -5.88 4.15 -2.76
N VAL A 63 -6.19 4.70 -1.58
CA VAL A 63 -5.80 6.05 -1.17
C VAL A 63 -4.84 5.98 0.01
N VAL A 64 -3.71 6.67 -0.12
CA VAL A 64 -2.72 6.83 0.95
C VAL A 64 -2.57 8.32 1.25
N HIS A 65 -2.83 8.70 2.49
CA HIS A 65 -2.76 10.10 2.91
C HIS A 65 -2.17 10.24 4.32
N VAL A 66 -1.78 11.44 4.64
CA VAL A 66 -1.02 11.80 5.83
C VAL A 66 -1.73 12.86 6.65
N THR A 67 -1.29 13.10 7.88
CA THR A 67 -1.70 14.25 8.70
C THR A 67 -0.52 15.18 8.94
N ALA A 68 -0.77 16.34 9.51
CA ALA A 68 0.30 17.25 9.95
C ALA A 68 1.19 16.66 11.07
N ARG A 69 0.77 15.56 11.71
CA ARG A 69 1.50 14.93 12.82
C ARG A 69 2.23 13.66 12.42
N ALA A 70 1.76 12.97 11.39
CA ALA A 70 2.31 11.68 11.00
C ALA A 70 2.22 11.44 9.50
N GLY A 71 3.26 10.83 8.95
CA GLY A 71 3.33 10.30 7.60
C GLY A 71 2.79 8.87 7.49
N VAL A 72 3.04 8.26 6.34
CA VAL A 72 2.76 6.83 6.10
C VAL A 72 4.05 6.11 5.72
N GLU A 73 4.25 4.94 6.30
CA GLU A 73 5.28 4.02 5.86
C GLU A 73 4.65 2.66 5.53
N ILE A 74 4.88 2.20 4.30
CA ILE A 74 4.48 0.87 3.81
C ILE A 74 5.76 0.05 3.71
N GLY A 75 5.92 -0.92 4.60
CA GLY A 75 7.14 -1.73 4.77
C GLY A 75 7.51 -2.55 3.55
N ARG A 76 8.70 -3.15 3.56
CA ARG A 76 9.21 -3.95 2.44
C ARG A 76 8.29 -5.11 2.12
N GLY A 77 7.97 -5.29 0.85
CA GLY A 77 7.08 -6.35 0.41
C GLY A 77 5.65 -6.26 0.96
N ALA A 78 5.29 -5.20 1.70
CA ALA A 78 3.94 -5.06 2.21
C ALA A 78 2.93 -4.86 1.08
N THR A 79 1.71 -5.34 1.30
CA THR A 79 0.61 -5.26 0.35
C THR A 79 -0.51 -4.40 0.91
N VAL A 80 -0.86 -3.36 0.19
CA VAL A 80 -2.12 -2.64 0.33
C VAL A 80 -3.05 -3.13 -0.77
N GLY A 81 -4.09 -3.86 -0.41
CA GLY A 81 -5.06 -4.43 -1.34
C GLY A 81 -5.86 -3.37 -2.10
N HIS A 82 -6.74 -3.83 -3.01
CA HIS A 82 -7.56 -2.93 -3.81
C HIS A 82 -8.55 -2.13 -2.96
N ASN A 83 -8.80 -0.89 -3.35
CA ASN A 83 -9.81 0.00 -2.74
C ASN A 83 -9.64 0.18 -1.23
N CYS A 84 -8.40 0.28 -0.76
CA CYS A 84 -8.07 0.52 0.64
C CYS A 84 -7.84 2.01 0.92
N THR A 85 -8.04 2.41 2.18
CA THR A 85 -7.62 3.70 2.70
C THR A 85 -6.55 3.50 3.77
N ILE A 86 -5.37 4.08 3.56
CA ILE A 86 -4.29 4.12 4.55
C ILE A 86 -4.05 5.58 4.93
N HIS A 87 -4.34 5.92 6.18
CA HIS A 87 -4.26 7.30 6.65
C HIS A 87 -3.34 7.39 7.86
N ALA A 88 -2.21 8.10 7.71
CA ALA A 88 -1.22 8.37 8.77
C ALA A 88 -0.86 7.12 9.61
N ALA A 89 -0.60 5.99 8.96
CA ALA A 89 -0.39 4.69 9.60
C ALA A 89 0.93 4.03 9.16
N ARG A 90 1.34 2.97 9.85
CA ARG A 90 2.55 2.21 9.50
C ARG A 90 2.23 0.74 9.27
N LEU A 91 2.72 0.21 8.17
CA LEU A 91 2.68 -1.19 7.83
C LEU A 91 4.10 -1.76 7.92
N GLY A 92 4.28 -2.81 8.70
CA GLY A 92 5.54 -3.55 8.79
C GLY A 92 5.86 -4.33 7.52
N ASP A 93 7.06 -4.91 7.48
CA ASP A 93 7.51 -5.68 6.32
C ASP A 93 6.59 -6.88 6.05
N GLU A 94 6.25 -7.10 4.78
CA GLU A 94 5.36 -8.17 4.33
C GLU A 94 3.94 -8.15 4.96
N ALA A 95 3.56 -7.06 5.64
CA ALA A 95 2.19 -6.91 6.14
C ALA A 95 1.19 -6.85 4.98
N LEU A 96 -0.02 -7.36 5.21
CA LEU A 96 -1.08 -7.34 4.20
C LEU A 96 -2.34 -6.66 4.74
N VAL A 97 -2.76 -5.61 4.07
CA VAL A 97 -4.08 -4.98 4.26
C VAL A 97 -4.99 -5.47 3.15
N GLY A 98 -6.01 -6.26 3.52
CA GLY A 98 -6.95 -6.87 2.59
C GLY A 98 -7.88 -5.85 1.93
N ASN A 99 -8.42 -6.22 0.76
CA ASN A 99 -9.23 -5.36 -0.10
C ASN A 99 -10.35 -4.63 0.65
N GLY A 100 -10.56 -3.35 0.33
CA GLY A 100 -11.63 -2.52 0.89
C GLY A 100 -11.47 -2.16 2.36
N SER A 101 -10.29 -2.38 2.95
CA SER A 101 -10.03 -2.05 4.36
C SER A 101 -9.66 -0.59 4.54
N THR A 102 -9.92 -0.07 5.74
CA THR A 102 -9.52 1.26 6.17
C THR A 102 -8.59 1.13 7.38
N VAL A 103 -7.40 1.76 7.30
CA VAL A 103 -6.42 1.82 8.39
C VAL A 103 -6.18 3.28 8.74
N LEU A 104 -6.50 3.66 9.99
CA LEU A 104 -6.55 5.06 10.42
C LEU A 104 -5.31 5.46 11.24
N ASP A 105 -5.31 6.75 11.62
CA ASP A 105 -4.20 7.50 12.19
C ASP A 105 -3.50 6.79 13.35
N GLY A 106 -2.18 6.72 13.28
CA GLY A 106 -1.35 6.11 14.31
C GLY A 106 -1.41 4.58 14.39
N ALA A 107 -2.28 3.93 13.60
CA ALA A 107 -2.36 2.48 13.58
C ALA A 107 -1.05 1.85 13.07
N ARG A 108 -0.71 0.69 13.66
CA ARG A 108 0.48 -0.08 13.34
C ARG A 108 0.12 -1.52 13.00
N ILE A 109 0.42 -1.93 11.79
CA ILE A 109 0.25 -3.31 11.34
C ILE A 109 1.63 -3.96 11.37
N GLY A 110 1.83 -4.94 12.23
CA GLY A 110 3.13 -5.60 12.43
C GLY A 110 3.61 -6.37 11.20
N THR A 111 4.90 -6.71 11.20
CA THR A 111 5.53 -7.53 10.16
C THR A 111 4.75 -8.82 9.94
N ARG A 112 4.47 -9.15 8.67
CA ARG A 112 3.68 -10.34 8.31
C ARG A 112 2.33 -10.47 8.99
N ALA A 113 1.79 -9.41 9.57
CA ALA A 113 0.42 -9.38 10.04
C ALA A 113 -0.55 -9.15 8.88
N MET A 114 -1.80 -9.57 9.07
CA MET A 114 -2.84 -9.38 8.07
C MET A 114 -4.06 -8.68 8.68
N VAL A 115 -4.54 -7.67 7.97
CA VAL A 115 -5.86 -7.10 8.14
C VAL A 115 -6.77 -7.71 7.09
N ALA A 116 -7.83 -8.40 7.49
CA ALA A 116 -8.76 -9.04 6.56
C ALA A 116 -9.55 -7.99 5.76
N GLY A 117 -9.98 -8.37 4.55
CA GLY A 117 -10.74 -7.47 3.67
C GLY A 117 -11.98 -6.87 4.33
N GLY A 118 -12.26 -5.59 4.03
CA GLY A 118 -13.38 -4.83 4.58
C GLY A 118 -13.26 -4.44 6.05
N ALA A 119 -12.11 -4.64 6.67
CA ALA A 119 -11.92 -4.30 8.08
C ALA A 119 -11.68 -2.80 8.28
N LEU A 120 -12.10 -2.27 9.45
CA LEU A 120 -11.81 -0.93 9.91
C LEU A 120 -10.83 -0.98 11.10
N VAL A 121 -9.56 -0.67 10.83
CA VAL A 121 -8.54 -0.49 11.88
C VAL A 121 -8.64 0.94 12.39
N THR A 122 -9.10 1.09 13.62
CA THR A 122 -9.32 2.40 14.26
C THR A 122 -7.99 3.05 14.64
N PRO A 123 -7.98 4.37 14.92
CA PRO A 123 -6.75 5.07 15.31
C PRO A 123 -6.00 4.39 16.45
N GLU A 124 -4.67 4.51 16.43
CA GLU A 124 -3.73 4.00 17.45
C GLU A 124 -3.83 2.48 17.70
N THR A 125 -4.55 1.75 16.84
CA THR A 125 -4.66 0.28 16.96
C THR A 125 -3.35 -0.38 16.54
N GLU A 126 -2.89 -1.33 17.35
CA GLU A 126 -1.75 -2.18 17.02
C GLU A 126 -2.21 -3.60 16.67
N VAL A 127 -1.81 -4.08 15.51
CA VAL A 127 -1.93 -5.48 15.09
C VAL A 127 -0.53 -6.08 15.18
N PRO A 128 -0.24 -6.96 16.16
CA PRO A 128 1.11 -7.48 16.37
C PRO A 128 1.61 -8.30 15.18
N GLU A 129 2.93 -8.51 15.12
CA GLU A 129 3.58 -9.33 14.10
C GLU A 129 2.91 -10.70 13.95
N GLY A 130 2.69 -11.13 12.70
CA GLY A 130 2.15 -12.45 12.36
C GLY A 130 0.72 -12.71 12.81
N MET A 131 -0.01 -11.67 13.22
CA MET A 131 -1.41 -11.81 13.67
C MET A 131 -2.40 -11.47 12.56
N LEU A 132 -3.58 -12.07 12.66
CA LEU A 132 -4.76 -11.75 11.85
C LEU A 132 -5.71 -10.84 12.64
N ALA A 133 -6.05 -9.69 12.05
CA ALA A 133 -7.11 -8.80 12.55
C ALA A 133 -8.25 -8.72 11.54
N MET A 134 -9.50 -8.66 12.02
CA MET A 134 -10.68 -8.55 11.16
C MET A 134 -11.86 -7.87 11.85
N GLY A 135 -12.78 -7.36 11.06
CA GLY A 135 -14.05 -6.79 11.49
C GLY A 135 -14.09 -5.27 11.47
N THR A 136 -15.25 -4.71 11.86
CA THR A 136 -15.52 -3.27 11.91
C THR A 136 -16.18 -2.96 13.26
N PRO A 137 -15.40 -2.47 14.26
CA PRO A 137 -13.95 -2.25 14.24
C PRO A 137 -13.13 -3.56 14.24
N ALA A 138 -11.93 -3.50 13.67
CA ALA A 138 -11.02 -4.65 13.61
C ALA A 138 -10.55 -5.07 14.99
N LYS A 139 -10.50 -6.40 15.19
CA LYS A 139 -9.96 -7.03 16.40
C LYS A 139 -8.96 -8.10 16.01
N VAL A 140 -7.87 -8.21 16.75
CA VAL A 140 -6.92 -9.32 16.63
C VAL A 140 -7.65 -10.62 16.97
N LYS A 141 -7.59 -11.61 16.08
CA LYS A 141 -8.26 -12.91 16.21
C LYS A 141 -7.31 -14.02 16.64
N GLY A 142 -6.04 -13.90 16.32
CA GLY A 142 -5.02 -14.88 16.66
C GLY A 142 -3.89 -14.91 15.63
N PRO A 143 -2.98 -15.88 15.76
CA PRO A 143 -1.90 -16.06 14.80
C PRO A 143 -2.41 -16.31 13.38
N LEU A 144 -1.73 -15.71 12.40
CA LEU A 144 -2.00 -15.94 10.97
C LEU A 144 -1.50 -17.33 10.54
N ALA A 145 -0.45 -17.81 11.18
CA ALA A 145 0.17 -19.10 10.88
C ALA A 145 -0.85 -20.26 10.96
N GLY A 146 -0.83 -21.11 9.94
CA GLY A 146 -1.76 -22.24 9.82
C GLY A 146 -3.15 -21.89 9.32
N THR A 147 -3.44 -20.62 9.04
CA THR A 147 -4.70 -20.23 8.40
C THR A 147 -4.57 -20.19 6.87
N PRO A 148 -5.67 -20.36 6.10
CA PRO A 148 -5.62 -20.17 4.65
C PRO A 148 -5.15 -18.76 4.22
N ALA A 149 -5.31 -17.77 5.08
CA ALA A 149 -4.89 -16.40 4.81
C ALA A 149 -3.37 -16.21 4.79
N GLU A 150 -2.61 -17.06 5.47
CA GLU A 150 -1.14 -17.06 5.48
C GLU A 150 -0.55 -17.16 4.06
N PHE A 151 -1.22 -17.89 3.17
CA PHE A 151 -0.80 -18.03 1.78
C PHE A 151 -0.67 -16.66 1.09
N TRP A 152 -1.64 -15.77 1.30
CA TRP A 152 -1.64 -14.47 0.63
C TRP A 152 -0.53 -13.55 1.12
N VAL A 153 -0.23 -13.55 2.42
CA VAL A 153 0.87 -12.77 3.00
C VAL A 153 2.22 -13.23 2.42
N LYS A 154 2.40 -14.53 2.23
CA LYS A 154 3.63 -15.09 1.66
C LYS A 154 3.74 -14.91 0.14
N ALA A 155 2.64 -15.04 -0.59
CA ALA A 155 2.66 -15.08 -2.05
C ALA A 155 2.61 -13.68 -2.70
N ASN A 156 1.91 -12.72 -2.10
CA ASN A 156 1.68 -11.42 -2.72
C ASN A 156 2.97 -10.62 -3.00
N PRO A 157 3.96 -10.53 -2.10
CA PRO A 157 5.15 -9.73 -2.36
C PRO A 157 5.83 -10.09 -3.68
N GLU A 158 6.15 -11.36 -3.87
CA GLU A 158 6.80 -11.84 -5.09
C GLU A 158 5.87 -11.80 -6.30
N GLY A 159 4.60 -12.16 -6.10
CA GLY A 159 3.58 -12.16 -7.15
C GLY A 159 3.40 -10.76 -7.78
N TYR A 160 3.26 -9.73 -6.95
CA TYR A 160 3.09 -8.36 -7.42
C TYR A 160 4.38 -7.77 -8.02
N GLN A 161 5.56 -8.11 -7.51
CA GLN A 161 6.81 -7.70 -8.15
C GLN A 161 6.93 -8.28 -9.56
N LYS A 162 6.65 -9.58 -9.75
CA LYS A 162 6.65 -10.21 -11.08
C LYS A 162 5.60 -9.60 -12.01
N LEU A 163 4.40 -9.34 -11.48
CA LEU A 163 3.32 -8.73 -12.25
C LEU A 163 3.67 -7.30 -12.68
N ALA A 164 4.25 -6.51 -11.78
CA ALA A 164 4.72 -5.16 -12.08
C ALA A 164 5.73 -5.12 -13.22
N GLN A 165 6.70 -6.04 -13.24
CA GLN A 165 7.67 -6.13 -14.34
C GLN A 165 7.01 -6.49 -15.68
N ARG A 166 5.99 -7.33 -15.67
CA ARG A 166 5.21 -7.64 -16.88
C ARG A 166 4.44 -6.43 -17.38
N HIS A 167 3.87 -5.62 -16.48
CA HIS A 167 3.22 -4.36 -16.85
C HIS A 167 4.20 -3.35 -17.43
N LEU A 168 5.37 -3.17 -16.81
CA LEU A 168 6.42 -2.30 -17.34
C LEU A 168 6.83 -2.68 -18.77
N ALA A 169 6.86 -3.97 -19.06
CA ALA A 169 7.31 -4.48 -20.36
C ALA A 169 6.21 -4.48 -21.46
N SER A 170 4.93 -4.51 -21.09
CA SER A 170 3.89 -4.88 -22.07
C SER A 170 2.62 -4.01 -22.06
N VAL A 171 2.41 -3.15 -21.05
CA VAL A 171 1.22 -2.30 -21.02
C VAL A 171 1.37 -1.17 -22.02
N ALA A 172 0.41 -1.07 -22.93
CA ALA A 172 0.32 0.02 -23.90
C ALA A 172 -1.12 0.54 -23.97
N GLU A 173 -1.25 1.85 -24.16
CA GLU A 173 -2.54 2.44 -24.44
C GLU A 173 -3.02 2.04 -25.84
N VAL A 174 -4.25 1.57 -25.92
CA VAL A 174 -4.86 1.18 -27.23
C VAL A 174 -5.75 2.33 -27.69
N ALA A 175 -5.46 2.84 -28.89
CA ALA A 175 -6.34 3.82 -29.53
C ALA A 175 -7.72 3.18 -29.75
N ARG A 176 -8.79 3.89 -29.35
CA ARG A 176 -10.14 3.46 -29.71
C ARG A 176 -10.24 3.52 -31.23
N GLY A 177 -10.52 2.39 -31.87
CA GLY A 177 -10.91 2.38 -33.29
C GLY A 177 -12.13 3.28 -33.47
N VAL A 178 -12.04 4.21 -34.40
CA VAL A 178 -13.17 5.05 -34.87
C VAL A 178 -13.98 4.20 -35.82
#